data_ad836bd041575102104e5d30fd382c3b
#
_entry.id   ad836bd041575102104e5d30fd382c3b
#
_cell.length_a   1.000
_cell.length_b   1.000
_cell.length_c   1.000
_cell.angle_alpha   90.00
_cell.angle_beta   90.00
_cell.angle_gamma   90.00
#
_symmetry.space_group_name_H-M   'P 1'
#
loop_
_entity.id
_entity.type
_entity.pdbx_description
1 polymer ?
#
loop_
_entity_poly.entity_id
_entity_poly.type
_entity_poly.pdbx_seq_one_letter_code
_entity_poly.pdbx_strand_id
1 'polypeptide(L)'
;ERYITQELKEYEEKILGAEDKILVLETQLYTNLVQALTEFIPQIQVNANQIARLDCLLSFANVARENNYIRPVIEDNDVLDIRQGRHPVIEKQLPIGEKYIANNVMLDSSTQQIIIITGPNMAGKSALLRQTALITLLAQIGSFVPAESAHIGLVDKIFTRVGASDNISVGESTLSLIHI
;
A
#
# COMPACT_ATOMS: atom_id res chain seq x y z
N GLU A 1 17.73 -70.02 -27.32
CA GLU A 1 18.41 -70.17 -26.02
C GLU A 1 19.16 -68.91 -25.67
N ARG A 2 18.84 -68.27 -24.54
CA ARG A 2 19.59 -67.12 -24.03
C ARG A 2 20.72 -67.64 -23.16
N TYR A 3 21.93 -67.44 -23.58
CA TYR A 3 23.10 -67.74 -22.75
C TYR A 3 23.34 -66.53 -21.81
N ILE A 4 23.22 -66.71 -20.52
CA ILE A 4 23.55 -65.72 -19.50
C ILE A 4 24.96 -66.04 -19.01
N THR A 5 25.91 -65.15 -19.34
CA THR A 5 27.26 -65.22 -18.77
C THR A 5 27.29 -64.42 -17.45
N GLN A 6 28.21 -64.74 -16.56
CA GLN A 6 28.41 -64.05 -15.28
C GLN A 6 28.67 -62.55 -15.50
N GLU A 7 29.46 -62.21 -16.51
CA GLU A 7 29.77 -60.85 -16.87
C GLU A 7 28.53 -60.08 -17.38
N LEU A 8 27.65 -60.72 -18.16
CA LEU A 8 26.42 -60.10 -18.62
C LEU A 8 25.49 -59.74 -17.47
N LYS A 9 25.43 -60.60 -16.46
CA LYS A 9 24.63 -60.38 -15.27
C LYS A 9 25.16 -59.21 -14.42
N GLU A 10 26.47 -59.08 -14.30
CA GLU A 10 27.09 -57.93 -13.64
C GLU A 10 26.86 -56.60 -14.35
N TYR A 11 26.89 -56.62 -15.68
CA TYR A 11 26.55 -55.41 -16.48
C TYR A 11 25.05 -55.05 -16.39
N GLU A 12 24.17 -56.05 -16.38
CA GLU A 12 22.74 -55.86 -16.23
C GLU A 12 22.42 -55.22 -14.86
N GLU A 13 22.98 -55.72 -13.77
CA GLU A 13 22.83 -55.14 -12.44
C GLU A 13 23.40 -53.72 -12.34
N LYS A 14 24.52 -53.44 -13.00
CA LYS A 14 25.10 -52.09 -13.06
C LYS A 14 24.20 -51.11 -13.82
N ILE A 15 23.61 -51.52 -14.93
CA ILE A 15 22.75 -50.69 -15.77
C ILE A 15 21.41 -50.46 -15.06
N LEU A 16 20.75 -51.53 -14.59
CA LEU A 16 19.47 -51.42 -13.89
C LEU A 16 19.56 -50.63 -12.58
N GLY A 17 20.69 -50.72 -11.87
CA GLY A 17 20.91 -49.94 -10.65
C GLY A 17 21.47 -48.52 -10.89
N ALA A 18 21.77 -48.13 -12.13
CA ALA A 18 22.36 -46.82 -12.42
C ALA A 18 21.35 -45.68 -12.22
N GLU A 19 20.13 -45.87 -12.68
CA GLU A 19 19.07 -44.86 -12.53
C GLU A 19 18.74 -44.58 -11.06
N ASP A 20 18.63 -45.60 -10.23
CA ASP A 20 18.39 -45.43 -8.80
C ASP A 20 19.56 -44.69 -8.12
N LYS A 21 20.80 -45.00 -8.49
CA LYS A 21 21.99 -44.33 -7.96
C LYS A 21 22.05 -42.86 -8.39
N ILE A 22 21.68 -42.57 -9.63
CA ILE A 22 21.59 -41.17 -10.12
C ILE A 22 20.57 -40.39 -9.29
N LEU A 23 19.38 -40.94 -9.10
CA LEU A 23 18.31 -40.27 -8.33
C LEU A 23 18.73 -40.00 -6.87
N VAL A 24 19.40 -40.98 -6.23
CA VAL A 24 19.91 -40.81 -4.87
C VAL A 24 20.97 -39.71 -4.83
N LEU A 25 21.92 -39.71 -5.80
CA LEU A 25 22.98 -38.71 -5.85
C LEU A 25 22.43 -37.31 -6.15
N GLU A 26 21.50 -37.18 -7.08
CA GLU A 26 20.83 -35.91 -7.40
C GLU A 26 20.09 -35.36 -6.17
N THR A 27 19.35 -36.22 -5.46
CA THR A 27 18.64 -35.84 -4.23
C THR A 27 19.61 -35.36 -3.15
N GLN A 28 20.73 -36.03 -3.01
CA GLN A 28 21.78 -35.65 -2.04
C GLN A 28 22.43 -34.31 -2.41
N LEU A 29 22.79 -34.13 -3.67
CA LEU A 29 23.37 -32.89 -4.16
C LEU A 29 22.41 -31.72 -4.01
N TYR A 30 21.14 -31.93 -4.33
CA TYR A 30 20.09 -30.90 -4.16
C TYR A 30 19.92 -30.51 -2.68
N THR A 31 19.84 -31.52 -1.79
CA THR A 31 19.71 -31.27 -0.35
C THR A 31 20.92 -30.51 0.21
N ASN A 32 22.12 -30.89 -0.19
CA ASN A 32 23.34 -30.18 0.21
C ASN A 32 23.36 -28.74 -0.29
N LEU A 33 22.91 -28.48 -1.54
CA LEU A 33 22.81 -27.16 -2.09
C LEU A 33 21.81 -26.30 -1.31
N VAL A 34 20.62 -26.85 -1.03
CA VAL A 34 19.59 -26.14 -0.23
C VAL A 34 20.12 -25.81 1.16
N GLN A 35 20.82 -26.75 1.79
CA GLN A 35 21.40 -26.53 3.12
C GLN A 35 22.48 -25.44 3.08
N ALA A 36 23.35 -25.44 2.08
CA ALA A 36 24.38 -24.42 1.91
C ALA A 36 23.76 -23.02 1.68
N LEU A 37 22.64 -22.93 0.97
CA LEU A 37 21.92 -21.65 0.76
C LEU A 37 21.26 -21.12 2.02
N THR A 38 20.98 -21.96 3.02
CA THR A 38 20.30 -21.55 4.26
C THR A 38 21.10 -20.49 5.02
N GLU A 39 22.42 -20.52 4.95
CA GLU A 39 23.30 -19.53 5.60
C GLU A 39 23.13 -18.11 5.05
N PHE A 40 22.67 -17.98 3.79
CA PHE A 40 22.49 -16.70 3.13
C PHE A 40 21.08 -16.11 3.28
N ILE A 41 20.12 -16.89 3.81
CA ILE A 41 18.71 -16.46 3.96
C ILE A 41 18.60 -15.13 4.72
N PRO A 42 19.27 -14.91 5.86
CA PRO A 42 19.15 -13.64 6.59
C PRO A 42 19.57 -12.44 5.76
N GLN A 43 20.69 -12.56 5.00
CA GLN A 43 21.17 -11.48 4.15
C GLN A 43 20.22 -11.21 2.98
N ILE A 44 19.66 -12.27 2.38
CA ILE A 44 18.66 -12.15 1.31
C ILE A 44 17.40 -11.44 1.83
N GLN A 45 16.93 -11.78 3.02
CA GLN A 45 15.77 -11.14 3.64
C GLN A 45 16.02 -9.65 3.92
N VAL A 46 17.20 -9.29 4.43
CA VAL A 46 17.58 -7.89 4.64
C VAL A 46 17.56 -7.13 3.31
N ASN A 47 18.19 -7.68 2.28
CA ASN A 47 18.22 -7.06 0.95
C ASN A 47 16.81 -6.92 0.36
N ALA A 48 15.97 -7.93 0.47
CA ALA A 48 14.57 -7.89 0.01
C ALA A 48 13.78 -6.77 0.69
N ASN A 49 13.94 -6.61 2.02
CA ASN A 49 13.31 -5.52 2.76
C ASN A 49 13.80 -4.13 2.33
N GLN A 50 15.09 -3.98 2.06
CA GLN A 50 15.62 -2.69 1.58
C GLN A 50 15.12 -2.35 0.17
N ILE A 51 15.07 -3.33 -0.72
CA ILE A 51 14.52 -3.16 -2.07
C ILE A 51 13.03 -2.81 -2.02
N ALA A 52 12.24 -3.49 -1.19
CA ALA A 52 10.83 -3.19 -1.01
C ALA A 52 10.58 -1.76 -0.51
N ARG A 53 11.39 -1.28 0.45
CA ARG A 53 11.33 0.11 0.92
C ARG A 53 11.67 1.11 -0.19
N LEU A 54 12.72 0.82 -0.95
CA LEU A 54 13.13 1.69 -2.06
C LEU A 54 12.07 1.76 -3.16
N ASP A 55 11.43 0.64 -3.48
CA ASP A 55 10.33 0.56 -4.45
C ASP A 55 9.12 1.41 -4.02
N CYS A 56 8.71 1.32 -2.75
CA CYS A 56 7.66 2.17 -2.20
C CYS A 56 8.02 3.67 -2.30
N LEU A 57 9.25 4.06 -1.92
CA LEU A 57 9.68 5.44 -1.98
C LEU A 57 9.74 5.96 -3.42
N LEU A 58 10.20 5.13 -4.36
CA LEU A 58 10.21 5.45 -5.78
C LEU A 58 8.80 5.65 -6.33
N SER A 59 7.86 4.79 -5.93
CA SER A 59 6.45 4.93 -6.28
C SER A 59 5.86 6.25 -5.77
N PHE A 60 6.09 6.60 -4.50
CA PHE A 60 5.66 7.89 -3.94
C PHE A 60 6.26 9.08 -4.69
N ALA A 61 7.55 9.04 -5.01
CA ALA A 61 8.23 10.11 -5.72
C ALA A 61 7.66 10.30 -7.14
N ASN A 62 7.41 9.21 -7.86
CA ASN A 62 6.82 9.27 -9.20
C ASN A 62 5.41 9.86 -9.16
N VAL A 63 4.54 9.35 -8.26
CA VAL A 63 3.17 9.85 -8.09
C VAL A 63 3.18 11.33 -7.71
N ALA A 64 4.06 11.75 -6.81
CA ALA A 64 4.18 13.13 -6.39
C ALA A 64 4.57 14.06 -7.55
N ARG A 65 5.55 13.65 -8.34
CA ARG A 65 6.02 14.42 -9.50
C ARG A 65 4.96 14.53 -10.59
N GLU A 66 4.28 13.43 -10.91
CA GLU A 66 3.27 13.38 -11.97
C GLU A 66 2.02 14.19 -11.63
N ASN A 67 1.66 14.27 -10.34
CA ASN A 67 0.40 14.89 -9.90
C ASN A 67 0.63 16.22 -9.14
N ASN A 68 1.84 16.76 -9.16
CA ASN A 68 2.18 18.00 -8.46
C ASN A 68 1.78 17.97 -6.98
N TYR A 69 2.13 16.88 -6.28
CA TYR A 69 1.95 16.78 -4.84
C TYR A 69 3.10 17.48 -4.12
N ILE A 70 2.81 18.02 -2.95
CA ILE A 70 3.78 18.73 -2.12
C ILE A 70 4.16 17.92 -0.89
N ARG A 71 5.31 18.23 -0.32
CA ARG A 71 5.75 17.65 0.95
C ARG A 71 4.95 18.25 2.09
N PRO A 72 4.17 17.45 2.86
CA PRO A 72 3.51 17.96 4.06
C PRO A 72 4.52 18.21 5.18
N VAL A 73 4.17 19.11 6.09
CA VAL A 73 4.84 19.28 7.38
C VAL A 73 4.12 18.39 8.39
N ILE A 74 4.85 17.48 9.01
CA ILE A 74 4.32 16.59 10.06
C ILE A 74 4.95 16.96 11.38
N GLU A 75 4.11 17.20 12.40
CA GLU A 75 4.53 17.60 13.72
C GLU A 75 3.76 16.80 14.78
N ASP A 76 4.32 16.70 15.98
CA ASP A 76 3.64 16.09 17.12
C ASP A 76 2.73 17.11 17.80
N ASN A 77 1.60 17.38 17.16
CA ASN A 77 0.55 18.29 17.62
C ASN A 77 -0.82 17.84 17.09
N ASP A 78 -1.88 18.57 17.46
CA ASP A 78 -3.27 18.29 17.10
C ASP A 78 -3.78 19.18 15.93
N VAL A 79 -2.89 19.66 15.06
CA VAL A 79 -3.26 20.56 13.97
C VAL A 79 -3.49 19.78 12.69
N LEU A 80 -4.57 20.10 11.99
CA LEU A 80 -4.83 19.70 10.62
C LEU A 80 -5.12 20.96 9.78
N ASP A 81 -4.12 21.52 9.13
CA ASP A 81 -4.26 22.66 8.23
C ASP A 81 -3.88 22.26 6.81
N ILE A 82 -4.89 22.08 5.96
CA ILE A 82 -4.75 21.73 4.55
C ILE A 82 -5.20 22.95 3.73
N ARG A 83 -4.32 23.49 2.91
CA ARG A 83 -4.61 24.59 1.99
C ARG A 83 -4.69 24.10 0.56
N GLN A 84 -5.74 24.50 -0.16
CA GLN A 84 -6.00 24.09 -1.53
C GLN A 84 -5.85 22.57 -1.73
N GLY A 85 -6.41 21.82 -0.81
CA GLY A 85 -6.45 20.35 -0.90
C GLY A 85 -7.26 19.88 -2.09
N ARG A 86 -6.80 18.84 -2.78
CA ARG A 86 -7.46 18.22 -3.93
C ARG A 86 -7.74 16.75 -3.64
N HIS A 87 -8.82 16.23 -4.23
CA HIS A 87 -9.16 14.83 -4.05
C HIS A 87 -8.35 13.95 -5.04
N PRO A 88 -7.41 13.10 -4.58
CA PRO A 88 -6.45 12.43 -5.45
C PRO A 88 -7.07 11.52 -6.52
N VAL A 89 -8.25 10.97 -6.26
CA VAL A 89 -8.95 10.09 -7.20
C VAL A 89 -9.85 10.88 -8.14
N ILE A 90 -10.66 11.81 -7.61
CA ILE A 90 -11.60 12.58 -8.43
C ILE A 90 -10.83 13.46 -9.42
N GLU A 91 -9.75 14.12 -8.98
CA GLU A 91 -8.92 14.95 -9.85
C GLU A 91 -8.44 14.20 -11.10
N LYS A 92 -8.10 12.91 -10.96
CA LYS A 92 -7.66 12.06 -12.08
C LYS A 92 -8.79 11.59 -13.00
N GLN A 93 -10.03 11.61 -12.52
CA GLN A 93 -11.20 11.16 -13.27
C GLN A 93 -11.91 12.29 -14.00
N LEU A 94 -11.50 13.54 -13.78
CA LEU A 94 -12.08 14.68 -14.48
C LEU A 94 -11.75 14.65 -15.97
N PRO A 95 -12.69 15.10 -16.82
CA PRO A 95 -12.44 15.25 -18.25
C PRO A 95 -11.24 16.19 -18.53
N ILE A 96 -10.62 16.00 -19.69
CA ILE A 96 -9.50 16.85 -20.13
C ILE A 96 -9.97 18.32 -20.20
N GLY A 97 -9.27 19.20 -19.49
CA GLY A 97 -9.57 20.62 -19.43
C GLY A 97 -10.38 21.05 -18.20
N GLU A 98 -10.98 20.13 -17.47
CA GLU A 98 -11.63 20.44 -16.20
C GLU A 98 -10.62 20.38 -15.04
N LYS A 99 -10.79 21.28 -14.07
CA LYS A 99 -9.94 21.33 -12.87
C LYS A 99 -10.77 21.02 -11.63
N TYR A 100 -10.17 20.26 -10.73
CA TYR A 100 -10.76 20.05 -9.41
C TYR A 100 -10.77 21.35 -8.62
N ILE A 101 -11.91 21.68 -8.01
CA ILE A 101 -12.03 22.85 -7.13
C ILE A 101 -11.42 22.49 -5.79
N ALA A 102 -10.26 23.07 -5.51
CA ALA A 102 -9.51 22.80 -4.30
C ALA A 102 -10.20 23.41 -3.06
N ASN A 103 -9.98 22.80 -1.90
CA ASN A 103 -10.65 23.17 -0.65
C ASN A 103 -9.65 23.37 0.49
N ASN A 104 -9.98 24.27 1.42
CA ASN A 104 -9.23 24.46 2.65
C ASN A 104 -9.94 23.75 3.81
N VAL A 105 -9.15 23.12 4.66
CA VAL A 105 -9.63 22.49 5.91
C VAL A 105 -8.68 22.87 7.02
N MET A 106 -9.21 23.42 8.11
CA MET A 106 -8.45 23.77 9.29
C MET A 106 -9.15 23.19 10.52
N LEU A 107 -8.48 22.35 11.28
CA LEU A 107 -8.92 21.81 12.56
C LEU A 107 -7.78 21.87 13.56
N ASP A 108 -8.09 22.16 14.82
CA ASP A 108 -7.16 22.09 15.93
C ASP A 108 -7.92 21.75 17.24
N SER A 109 -7.19 21.39 18.28
CA SER A 109 -7.79 21.03 19.57
C SER A 109 -8.24 22.24 20.42
N SER A 110 -7.93 23.46 20.02
CA SER A 110 -8.14 24.67 20.81
C SER A 110 -9.22 25.60 20.24
N THR A 111 -9.20 25.87 18.94
CA THR A 111 -10.05 26.90 18.32
C THR A 111 -11.16 26.30 17.44
N GLN A 112 -10.89 25.25 16.72
CA GLN A 112 -11.83 24.64 15.75
C GLN A 112 -11.74 23.14 15.74
N GLN A 113 -12.37 22.46 16.68
CA GLN A 113 -12.36 20.99 16.78
C GLN A 113 -13.33 20.30 15.83
N ILE A 114 -14.41 20.98 15.43
CA ILE A 114 -15.49 20.38 14.63
C ILE A 114 -15.84 21.32 13.47
N ILE A 115 -15.97 20.74 12.29
CA ILE A 115 -16.52 21.40 11.09
C ILE A 115 -17.85 20.74 10.72
N ILE A 116 -18.92 21.53 10.64
CA ILE A 116 -20.21 21.09 10.13
C ILE A 116 -20.33 21.52 8.66
N ILE A 117 -20.41 20.53 7.77
CA ILE A 117 -20.52 20.77 6.33
C ILE A 117 -21.96 20.57 5.89
N THR A 118 -22.62 21.62 5.46
CA THR A 118 -24.00 21.60 4.96
C THR A 118 -24.05 21.99 3.46
N GLY A 119 -25.14 21.64 2.81
CA GLY A 119 -25.36 21.99 1.41
C GLY A 119 -26.22 20.97 0.66
N PRO A 120 -26.62 21.25 -0.58
CA PRO A 120 -27.47 20.36 -1.37
C PRO A 120 -26.75 19.03 -1.72
N ASN A 121 -27.51 18.05 -2.17
CA ASN A 121 -26.94 16.83 -2.68
C ASN A 121 -26.05 17.13 -3.90
N MET A 122 -25.00 16.32 -4.10
CA MET A 122 -24.00 16.52 -5.16
C MET A 122 -23.11 17.78 -5.05
N ALA A 123 -23.21 18.55 -3.96
CA ALA A 123 -22.36 19.73 -3.72
C ALA A 123 -20.92 19.41 -3.28
N GLY A 124 -20.48 18.16 -3.35
CA GLY A 124 -19.09 17.78 -3.01
C GLY A 124 -18.82 17.54 -1.52
N LYS A 125 -19.83 17.55 -0.64
CA LYS A 125 -19.67 17.31 0.81
C LYS A 125 -18.88 16.01 1.09
N SER A 126 -19.31 14.91 0.52
CA SER A 126 -18.66 13.59 0.69
C SER A 126 -17.28 13.55 0.03
N ALA A 127 -17.04 14.32 -1.01
CA ALA A 127 -15.74 14.43 -1.65
C ALA A 127 -14.74 15.14 -0.72
N LEU A 128 -15.16 16.23 -0.06
CA LEU A 128 -14.33 16.95 0.90
C LEU A 128 -13.94 16.09 2.11
N LEU A 129 -14.88 15.30 2.67
CA LEU A 129 -14.60 14.38 3.77
C LEU A 129 -13.56 13.31 3.38
N ARG A 130 -13.77 12.68 2.22
CA ARG A 130 -12.83 11.69 1.70
C ARG A 130 -11.46 12.29 1.35
N GLN A 131 -11.45 13.47 0.74
CA GLN A 131 -10.23 14.23 0.44
C GLN A 131 -9.39 14.44 1.70
N THR A 132 -10.01 14.95 2.77
CA THR A 132 -9.33 15.22 4.04
C THR A 132 -8.73 13.95 4.62
N ALA A 133 -9.52 12.87 4.68
CA ALA A 133 -9.03 11.58 5.19
C ALA A 133 -7.89 11.00 4.35
N LEU A 134 -7.98 11.09 3.01
CA LEU A 134 -6.94 10.59 2.10
C LEU A 134 -5.65 11.41 2.18
N ILE A 135 -5.74 12.75 2.28
CA ILE A 135 -4.57 13.61 2.45
C ILE A 135 -3.88 13.29 3.77
N THR A 136 -4.64 13.16 4.87
CA THR A 136 -4.09 12.78 6.17
C THR A 136 -3.42 11.41 6.12
N LEU A 137 -4.06 10.41 5.51
CA LEU A 137 -3.49 9.07 5.35
C LEU A 137 -2.19 9.09 4.54
N LEU A 138 -2.18 9.77 3.39
CA LEU A 138 -0.98 9.90 2.56
C LEU A 138 0.18 10.54 3.33
N ALA A 139 -0.11 11.59 4.11
CA ALA A 139 0.89 12.23 4.96
C ALA A 139 1.47 11.27 6.01
N GLN A 140 0.59 10.52 6.72
CA GLN A 140 1.02 9.58 7.77
C GLN A 140 1.86 8.41 7.25
N ILE A 141 1.64 7.95 6.02
CA ILE A 141 2.47 6.91 5.40
C ILE A 141 3.77 7.43 4.78
N GLY A 142 4.04 8.74 4.87
CA GLY A 142 5.25 9.37 4.36
C GLY A 142 5.22 9.74 2.87
N SER A 143 4.04 9.78 2.26
CA SER A 143 3.86 10.26 0.89
C SER A 143 3.71 11.77 0.85
N PHE A 144 3.97 12.38 -0.31
CA PHE A 144 3.53 13.73 -0.63
C PHE A 144 2.03 13.77 -0.84
N VAL A 145 1.42 14.97 -0.71
CA VAL A 145 -0.02 15.17 -0.67
C VAL A 145 -0.52 16.16 -1.73
N PRO A 146 -1.75 15.96 -2.25
CA PRO A 146 -2.37 16.85 -3.23
C PRO A 146 -2.90 18.13 -2.58
N ALA A 147 -2.03 19.06 -2.26
CA ALA A 147 -2.37 20.35 -1.65
C ALA A 147 -1.38 21.44 -2.09
N GLU A 148 -1.67 22.70 -1.80
CA GLU A 148 -0.70 23.80 -1.91
C GLU A 148 0.21 23.85 -0.68
N SER A 149 -0.36 23.65 0.52
CA SER A 149 0.37 23.40 1.76
C SER A 149 -0.44 22.49 2.68
N ALA A 150 0.26 21.73 3.51
CA ALA A 150 -0.36 20.87 4.51
C ALA A 150 0.51 20.79 5.77
N HIS A 151 -0.06 21.18 6.91
CA HIS A 151 0.49 20.98 8.24
C HIS A 151 -0.42 19.97 8.97
N ILE A 152 0.10 18.82 9.32
CA ILE A 152 -0.71 17.71 9.80
C ILE A 152 -0.04 17.11 11.03
N GLY A 153 -0.79 17.07 12.13
CA GLY A 153 -0.39 16.40 13.36
C GLY A 153 -0.30 14.88 13.19
N LEU A 154 0.43 14.22 14.08
CA LEU A 154 0.44 12.77 14.14
C LEU A 154 -0.92 12.27 14.64
N VAL A 155 -1.53 11.34 13.91
CA VAL A 155 -2.83 10.76 14.26
C VAL A 155 -2.74 9.25 14.43
N ASP A 156 -3.35 8.73 15.47
CA ASP A 156 -3.40 7.28 15.74
C ASP A 156 -4.42 6.56 14.86
N LYS A 157 -5.53 7.22 14.53
CA LYS A 157 -6.66 6.61 13.81
C LYS A 157 -7.41 7.63 12.97
N ILE A 158 -7.91 7.18 11.83
CA ILE A 158 -8.82 7.93 10.96
C ILE A 158 -10.11 7.15 10.85
N PHE A 159 -11.22 7.74 11.28
CA PHE A 159 -12.54 7.14 11.17
C PHE A 159 -13.37 7.91 10.14
N THR A 160 -13.92 7.21 9.16
CA THR A 160 -14.81 7.82 8.17
C THR A 160 -16.09 6.99 8.03
N ARG A 161 -17.23 7.69 7.95
CA ARG A 161 -18.50 7.11 7.55
C ARG A 161 -19.02 7.90 6.35
N VAL A 162 -18.75 7.43 5.16
CA VAL A 162 -19.16 8.10 3.90
C VAL A 162 -19.93 7.11 3.04
N GLY A 163 -21.14 7.49 2.62
CA GLY A 163 -21.92 6.70 1.66
C GLY A 163 -22.83 5.65 2.29
N ALA A 164 -23.27 5.82 3.54
CA ALA A 164 -24.48 5.15 3.98
C ALA A 164 -25.65 5.72 3.14
N SER A 165 -26.32 4.86 2.36
CA SER A 165 -27.62 5.22 1.76
C SER A 165 -28.53 5.61 2.92
N ASP A 166 -29.18 6.78 2.80
CA ASP A 166 -30.20 7.21 3.74
C ASP A 166 -31.28 6.10 3.78
N ASN A 167 -31.21 5.27 4.79
CA ASN A 167 -32.26 4.30 5.03
C ASN A 167 -33.39 5.02 5.77
N ILE A 168 -34.19 5.74 5.00
CA ILE A 168 -35.33 6.56 5.47
C ILE A 168 -36.29 5.73 6.35
N SER A 169 -36.27 4.40 6.22
CA SER A 169 -37.10 3.49 6.99
C SER A 169 -36.68 3.31 8.47
N VAL A 170 -35.48 3.76 8.86
CA VAL A 170 -34.96 3.61 10.24
C VAL A 170 -34.68 4.97 10.92
N GLY A 171 -34.94 6.11 10.24
CA GLY A 171 -34.79 7.44 10.84
C GLY A 171 -33.34 7.88 11.11
N GLU A 172 -32.35 7.20 10.52
CA GLU A 172 -30.93 7.55 10.66
C GLU A 172 -30.51 8.54 9.55
N SER A 173 -30.32 9.79 9.96
CA SER A 173 -29.64 10.79 9.14
C SER A 173 -28.15 10.48 9.07
N THR A 174 -27.59 10.50 7.86
CA THR A 174 -26.13 10.34 7.66
C THR A 174 -25.40 11.64 8.06
N LEU A 175 -25.22 11.85 9.35
CA LEU A 175 -24.24 12.81 9.83
C LEU A 175 -22.85 12.16 9.72
N SER A 176 -22.07 12.56 8.72
CA SER A 176 -20.71 12.07 8.56
C SER A 176 -19.76 12.90 9.42
N LEU A 177 -19.22 12.31 10.47
CA LEU A 177 -18.22 12.91 11.35
C LEU A 177 -16.84 12.36 10.99
N ILE A 178 -15.86 13.22 10.76
CA ILE A 178 -14.43 12.88 10.80
C ILE A 178 -13.95 13.23 12.21
N HIS A 179 -13.48 12.22 12.95
CA HIS A 179 -12.72 12.41 14.18
C HIS A 179 -11.25 12.16 13.88
N ILE A 180 -10.43 13.09 14.26
CA ILE A 180 -8.97 13.01 14.21
C ILE A 180 -8.45 12.85 15.62
#